data_76df005e0987d54f48cb5c255928b172
#
_entry.id   76df005e0987d54f48cb5c255928b172
#
_cell.length_a   1.000
_cell.length_b   1.000
_cell.length_c   1.000
_cell.angle_alpha   90.00
_cell.angle_beta   90.00
_cell.angle_gamma   90.00
#
_symmetry.space_group_name_H-M   'P 1'
#
loop_
_entity.id
_entity.type
_entity.pdbx_description
1 polymer ?
#
loop_
_entity_poly.entity_id
_entity_poly.type
_entity_poly.pdbx_seq_one_letter_code
_entity_poly.pdbx_strand_id
1 'polypeptide(L)'
;FDLAKKIDLRAANKKAFESLALAGGFDGFSETHRAQYFHDDGDGITFLEKATRYGSKYQENENSSQVSLFGESSDIQIPEPIVPPCEEWSTMEKLAKEKEVVGIYISGHPLDDFRFEMKYFCNTNLEGLKNLEQQVGKNLSFGGIVTNVQHRTAKNGKGWAKFNLEGYDESYEFRIFDEEYLK
;
A
#
# COMPACT_ATOMS: atom_id res chain seq x y z
N PHE A 1 19.17 -6.76 6.16
CA PHE A 1 19.92 -6.01 7.21
C PHE A 1 21.01 -5.12 6.62
N ASP A 2 21.68 -5.52 5.54
CA ASP A 2 22.79 -4.78 4.93
C ASP A 2 22.43 -3.34 4.54
N LEU A 3 21.22 -3.11 4.07
CA LEU A 3 20.74 -1.78 3.79
C LEU A 3 20.75 -0.91 5.05
N ALA A 4 20.21 -1.41 6.17
CA ALA A 4 20.16 -0.68 7.44
C ALA A 4 21.56 -0.42 8.04
N LYS A 5 22.54 -1.31 7.77
CA LYS A 5 23.94 -1.13 8.20
C LYS A 5 24.66 -0.05 7.40
N LYS A 6 24.28 0.19 6.14
CA LYS A 6 25.05 1.02 5.20
C LYS A 6 24.46 2.40 4.93
N ILE A 7 23.12 2.56 5.09
CA ILE A 7 22.45 3.81 4.78
C ILE A 7 22.55 4.80 5.95
N ASP A 8 22.60 6.09 5.64
CA ASP A 8 22.44 7.11 6.67
C ASP A 8 21.01 7.12 7.19
N LEU A 9 20.78 6.55 8.38
CA LEU A 9 19.47 6.44 9.03
C LEU A 9 18.91 7.80 9.51
N ARG A 10 19.70 8.88 9.47
CA ARG A 10 19.23 10.25 9.71
C ARG A 10 18.55 10.81 8.46
N ALA A 11 19.07 10.47 7.28
CA ALA A 11 18.49 10.86 6.00
C ALA A 11 17.31 9.96 5.61
N ALA A 12 17.42 8.65 5.81
CA ALA A 12 16.38 7.68 5.56
C ALA A 12 15.75 7.21 6.88
N ASN A 13 14.75 7.94 7.34
CA ASN A 13 14.07 7.67 8.59
C ASN A 13 13.13 6.45 8.50
N LYS A 14 12.57 6.01 9.64
CA LYS A 14 11.61 4.90 9.74
C LYS A 14 10.49 4.99 8.68
N LYS A 15 9.90 6.17 8.48
CA LYS A 15 8.80 6.38 7.52
C LYS A 15 9.23 6.13 6.07
N ALA A 16 10.47 6.46 5.71
CA ALA A 16 11.00 6.16 4.38
C ALA A 16 11.10 4.66 4.13
N PHE A 17 11.59 3.90 5.12
CA PHE A 17 11.63 2.44 5.03
C PHE A 17 10.24 1.81 5.00
N GLU A 18 9.29 2.30 5.81
CA GLU A 18 7.90 1.87 5.78
C GLU A 18 7.28 2.09 4.40
N SER A 19 7.45 3.27 3.83
CA SER A 19 6.93 3.59 2.48
C SER A 19 7.57 2.71 1.40
N LEU A 20 8.88 2.44 1.48
CA LEU A 20 9.55 1.51 0.56
C LEU A 20 9.01 0.09 0.68
N ALA A 21 8.82 -0.41 1.91
CA ALA A 21 8.27 -1.74 2.14
C ALA A 21 6.84 -1.86 1.60
N LEU A 22 5.98 -0.85 1.85
CA LEU A 22 4.61 -0.80 1.34
C LEU A 22 4.56 -0.74 -0.19
N ALA A 23 5.48 0.00 -0.80
CA ALA A 23 5.61 0.12 -2.26
C ALA A 23 6.23 -1.11 -2.95
N GLY A 24 6.69 -2.12 -2.18
CA GLY A 24 7.35 -3.30 -2.74
C GLY A 24 8.84 -3.13 -3.02
N GLY A 25 9.46 -2.06 -2.51
CA GLY A 25 10.89 -1.80 -2.71
C GLY A 25 11.82 -2.89 -2.15
N PHE A 26 11.29 -3.78 -1.30
CA PHE A 26 12.01 -4.90 -0.69
C PHE A 26 11.61 -6.28 -1.22
N ASP A 27 10.74 -6.36 -2.21
CA ASP A 27 10.25 -7.64 -2.77
C ASP A 27 11.37 -8.46 -3.45
N GLY A 28 12.50 -7.84 -3.76
CA GLY A 28 13.69 -8.52 -4.25
C GLY A 28 14.40 -9.39 -3.21
N PHE A 29 14.05 -9.28 -1.92
CA PHE A 29 14.56 -10.14 -0.86
C PHE A 29 13.70 -11.39 -0.74
N SER A 30 14.17 -12.51 -1.29
CA SER A 30 13.41 -13.77 -1.41
C SER A 30 13.03 -14.43 -0.07
N GLU A 31 13.63 -14.02 1.02
CA GLU A 31 13.43 -14.61 2.35
C GLU A 31 12.32 -13.92 3.16
N THR A 32 11.76 -12.83 2.63
CA THR A 32 10.78 -12.01 3.33
C THR A 32 9.65 -11.57 2.40
N HIS A 33 8.46 -11.37 2.96
CA HIS A 33 7.35 -10.75 2.28
C HIS A 33 6.87 -9.49 3.03
N ARG A 34 6.14 -8.62 2.33
CA ARG A 34 5.79 -7.27 2.82
C ARG A 34 5.13 -7.25 4.20
N ALA A 35 4.21 -8.20 4.48
CA ALA A 35 3.50 -8.25 5.77
C ALA A 35 4.46 -8.43 6.96
N GLN A 36 5.55 -9.17 6.79
CA GLN A 36 6.52 -9.41 7.85
C GLN A 36 7.21 -8.14 8.34
N TYR A 37 7.44 -7.16 7.45
CA TYR A 37 8.03 -5.88 7.85
C TYR A 37 7.18 -5.11 8.85
N PHE A 38 5.86 -5.31 8.82
CA PHE A 38 4.89 -4.63 9.67
C PHE A 38 4.36 -5.50 10.81
N HIS A 39 4.77 -6.77 10.85
CA HIS A 39 4.36 -7.68 11.90
C HIS A 39 5.02 -7.31 13.24
N ASP A 40 4.22 -7.41 14.29
CA ASP A 40 4.61 -7.21 15.68
C ASP A 40 4.42 -8.53 16.43
N ASP A 41 5.48 -9.02 17.06
CA ASP A 41 5.46 -10.27 17.87
C ASP A 41 4.79 -10.10 19.24
N GLY A 42 4.09 -8.98 19.47
CA GLY A 42 3.39 -8.68 20.73
C GLY A 42 4.16 -7.76 21.69
N ASP A 43 5.32 -7.24 21.27
CA ASP A 43 6.11 -6.26 22.03
C ASP A 43 5.83 -4.79 21.59
N GLY A 44 4.91 -4.59 20.64
CA GLY A 44 4.55 -3.27 20.10
C GLY A 44 5.58 -2.70 19.13
N ILE A 45 6.55 -3.52 18.66
CA ILE A 45 7.65 -3.09 17.78
C ILE A 45 7.64 -3.92 16.53
N THR A 46 7.47 -3.28 15.37
CA THR A 46 7.48 -3.98 14.09
C THR A 46 8.88 -4.52 13.73
N PHE A 47 8.92 -5.58 12.93
CA PHE A 47 10.19 -6.14 12.44
C PHE A 47 11.04 -5.08 11.72
N LEU A 48 10.43 -4.21 10.91
CA LEU A 48 11.13 -3.12 10.25
C LEU A 48 11.81 -2.18 11.24
N GLU A 49 11.14 -1.87 12.35
CA GLU A 49 11.72 -1.05 13.42
C GLU A 49 12.86 -1.77 14.14
N LYS A 50 12.72 -3.08 14.39
CA LYS A 50 13.80 -3.91 14.94
C LYS A 50 15.02 -3.90 14.02
N ALA A 51 14.79 -4.04 12.71
CA ALA A 51 15.87 -4.02 11.70
C ALA A 51 16.58 -2.66 11.59
N THR A 52 15.82 -1.55 11.66
CA THR A 52 16.41 -0.21 11.65
C THR A 52 17.20 0.10 12.94
N ARG A 53 16.69 -0.30 14.09
CA ARG A 53 17.40 -0.18 15.39
C ARG A 53 18.70 -1.01 15.41
N TYR A 54 18.65 -2.20 14.82
CA TYR A 54 19.84 -3.04 14.65
C TYR A 54 20.89 -2.34 13.80
N GLY A 55 20.50 -1.76 12.65
CA GLY A 55 21.40 -0.99 11.78
C GLY A 55 22.04 0.20 12.50
N SER A 56 21.27 0.96 13.29
CA SER A 56 21.79 2.08 14.09
C SER A 56 22.86 1.63 15.09
N LYS A 57 22.57 0.56 15.85
CA LYS A 57 23.53 0.01 16.81
C LYS A 57 24.79 -0.50 16.13
N TYR A 58 24.66 -1.13 14.96
CA TYR A 58 25.80 -1.60 14.19
C TYR A 58 26.71 -0.45 13.77
N GLN A 59 26.14 0.64 13.23
CA GLN A 59 26.88 1.85 12.83
C GLN A 59 27.54 2.56 14.04
N GLU A 60 26.87 2.60 15.18
CA GLU A 60 27.42 3.17 16.43
C GLU A 60 28.63 2.37 16.90
N ASN A 61 28.57 1.02 16.84
CA ASN A 61 29.69 0.16 17.20
C ASN A 61 30.90 0.33 16.27
N GLU A 62 30.67 0.38 14.96
CA GLU A 62 31.76 0.62 14.00
C GLU A 62 32.44 1.98 14.26
N ASN A 63 31.65 3.02 14.47
CA ASN A 63 32.17 4.35 14.74
C ASN A 63 32.94 4.43 16.10
N SER A 64 32.47 3.71 17.12
CA SER A 64 33.13 3.65 18.43
C SER A 64 34.44 2.85 18.37
N SER A 65 34.49 1.79 17.60
CA SER A 65 35.67 0.97 17.41
C SER A 65 36.82 1.73 16.71
N GLN A 66 36.47 2.69 15.83
CA GLN A 66 37.43 3.60 15.19
C GLN A 66 38.05 4.62 16.19
N VAL A 67 37.36 4.93 17.29
CA VAL A 67 37.85 5.90 18.31
C VAL A 67 38.66 5.21 19.41
N SER A 68 38.51 3.92 19.63
CA SER A 68 39.27 3.15 20.63
C SER A 68 40.64 2.76 20.10
N LEU A 69 41.58 3.68 20.11
CA LEU A 69 43.00 3.47 19.83
C LEU A 69 43.72 2.69 20.97
N PHE A 70 43.02 2.39 22.06
CA PHE A 70 43.57 1.68 23.22
C PHE A 70 42.68 0.50 23.63
N GLY A 71 42.98 -0.66 23.07
CA GLY A 71 42.79 -2.01 23.55
C GLY A 71 41.43 -2.40 24.17
N GLU A 72 40.97 -3.58 23.74
CA GLU A 72 39.77 -4.33 24.06
C GLU A 72 38.55 -3.92 23.29
N SER A 73 38.57 -4.19 21.98
CA SER A 73 37.35 -4.40 21.22
C SER A 73 36.71 -5.69 21.72
N SER A 74 35.84 -5.59 22.72
CA SER A 74 34.80 -6.60 22.88
C SER A 74 33.94 -6.51 21.64
N ASP A 75 34.09 -7.45 20.71
CA ASP A 75 33.14 -7.70 19.62
C ASP A 75 31.79 -7.99 20.23
N ILE A 76 31.06 -6.94 20.56
CA ILE A 76 29.66 -7.06 20.99
C ILE A 76 28.90 -7.43 19.73
N GLN A 77 28.76 -8.74 19.49
CA GLN A 77 27.89 -9.25 18.43
C GLN A 77 26.46 -8.84 18.75
N ILE A 78 25.96 -7.85 18.03
CA ILE A 78 24.55 -7.47 18.11
C ILE A 78 23.78 -8.53 17.32
N PRO A 79 22.87 -9.31 17.95
CA PRO A 79 22.14 -10.34 17.25
C PRO A 79 21.21 -9.70 16.20
N GLU A 80 21.18 -10.30 15.01
CA GLU A 80 20.24 -9.89 13.97
C GLU A 80 18.79 -10.22 14.41
N PRO A 81 17.82 -9.32 14.16
CA PRO A 81 16.41 -9.60 14.42
C PRO A 81 15.93 -10.79 13.60
N ILE A 82 15.10 -11.63 14.20
CA ILE A 82 14.51 -12.77 13.54
C ILE A 82 13.31 -12.28 12.72
N VAL A 83 13.20 -12.75 11.47
CA VAL A 83 12.04 -12.46 10.62
C VAL A 83 10.81 -13.15 11.22
N PRO A 84 9.74 -12.41 11.56
CA PRO A 84 8.58 -12.99 12.22
C PRO A 84 7.75 -13.84 11.24
N PRO A 85 7.20 -14.97 11.68
CA PRO A 85 6.25 -15.73 10.89
C PRO A 85 4.88 -15.02 10.91
N CYS A 86 4.35 -14.69 9.74
CA CYS A 86 2.97 -14.18 9.60
C CYS A 86 2.44 -14.52 8.22
N GLU A 87 1.12 -14.43 8.06
CA GLU A 87 0.48 -14.61 6.76
C GLU A 87 0.83 -13.49 5.79
N GLU A 88 1.02 -13.85 4.54
CA GLU A 88 1.27 -12.88 3.48
C GLU A 88 -0.01 -12.09 3.17
N TRP A 89 0.13 -10.80 2.88
CA TRP A 89 -1.00 -10.00 2.43
C TRP A 89 -1.56 -10.50 1.11
N SER A 90 -2.87 -10.43 0.97
CA SER A 90 -3.54 -10.67 -0.31
C SER A 90 -3.03 -9.68 -1.38
N THR A 91 -3.18 -10.06 -2.66
CA THR A 91 -2.85 -9.17 -3.79
C THR A 91 -3.54 -7.81 -3.65
N MET A 92 -4.83 -7.81 -3.28
CA MET A 92 -5.61 -6.58 -3.11
C MET A 92 -5.06 -5.68 -2.00
N GLU A 93 -4.63 -6.27 -0.87
CA GLU A 93 -4.01 -5.49 0.21
C GLU A 93 -2.67 -4.89 -0.20
N LYS A 94 -1.81 -5.66 -0.90
CA LYS A 94 -0.55 -5.15 -1.44
C LYS A 94 -0.78 -3.95 -2.37
N LEU A 95 -1.71 -4.08 -3.31
CA LEU A 95 -2.06 -3.03 -4.26
C LEU A 95 -2.66 -1.79 -3.56
N ALA A 96 -3.52 -1.99 -2.56
CA ALA A 96 -4.06 -0.87 -1.78
C ALA A 96 -2.97 -0.09 -1.06
N LYS A 97 -1.99 -0.78 -0.47
CA LYS A 97 -0.84 -0.17 0.21
C LYS A 97 0.12 0.54 -0.74
N GLU A 98 0.36 -0.03 -1.93
CA GLU A 98 1.11 0.66 -2.99
C GLU A 98 0.46 1.99 -3.36
N LYS A 99 -0.85 1.96 -3.63
CA LYS A 99 -1.61 3.17 -3.98
C LYS A 99 -1.60 4.21 -2.86
N GLU A 100 -1.67 3.78 -1.60
CA GLU A 100 -1.63 4.68 -0.44
C GLU A 100 -0.33 5.49 -0.39
N VAL A 101 0.82 4.87 -0.66
CA VAL A 101 2.13 5.52 -0.50
C VAL A 101 2.68 6.13 -1.78
N VAL A 102 2.35 5.58 -2.95
CA VAL A 102 2.88 6.01 -4.26
C VAL A 102 1.83 6.78 -5.07
N GLY A 103 0.55 6.58 -4.78
CA GLY A 103 -0.57 7.17 -5.52
C GLY A 103 -1.05 6.37 -6.73
N ILE A 104 -0.30 5.34 -7.12
CA ILE A 104 -0.62 4.43 -8.23
C ILE A 104 -0.42 2.98 -7.81
N TYR A 105 -0.99 2.05 -8.56
CA TYR A 105 -0.69 0.62 -8.47
C TYR A 105 0.60 0.32 -9.24
N ILE A 106 1.52 -0.43 -8.66
CA ILE A 106 2.84 -0.74 -9.25
C ILE A 106 2.90 -2.20 -9.71
N SER A 107 2.57 -3.14 -8.84
CA SER A 107 2.77 -4.57 -9.09
C SER A 107 1.67 -5.22 -9.92
N GLY A 108 0.55 -4.54 -10.16
CA GLY A 108 -0.59 -5.01 -10.92
C GLY A 108 -1.77 -4.06 -10.81
N HIS A 109 -2.91 -4.42 -11.33
CA HIS A 109 -4.14 -3.64 -11.18
C HIS A 109 -5.23 -4.49 -10.49
N PRO A 110 -6.02 -3.92 -9.54
CA PRO A 110 -7.07 -4.67 -8.85
C PRO A 110 -8.12 -5.30 -9.79
N LEU A 111 -8.34 -4.75 -10.98
CA LEU A 111 -9.23 -5.32 -12.00
C LEU A 111 -8.61 -6.46 -12.80
N ASP A 112 -7.34 -6.79 -12.60
CA ASP A 112 -6.69 -7.87 -13.36
C ASP A 112 -7.32 -9.24 -13.10
N ASP A 113 -7.78 -9.48 -11.87
CA ASP A 113 -8.50 -10.68 -11.50
C ASP A 113 -9.92 -10.75 -12.11
N PHE A 114 -10.45 -9.61 -12.57
CA PHE A 114 -11.79 -9.46 -13.14
C PHE A 114 -11.78 -9.23 -14.66
N ARG A 115 -10.68 -9.55 -15.35
CA ARG A 115 -10.55 -9.33 -16.81
C ARG A 115 -11.61 -10.04 -17.62
N PHE A 116 -12.04 -11.22 -17.18
CA PHE A 116 -13.10 -11.96 -17.85
C PHE A 116 -14.43 -11.22 -17.76
N GLU A 117 -14.80 -10.80 -16.57
CA GLU A 117 -16.05 -10.07 -16.31
C GLU A 117 -16.06 -8.73 -17.06
N MET A 118 -14.96 -7.99 -17.00
CA MET A 118 -14.80 -6.73 -17.73
C MET A 118 -14.96 -6.91 -19.23
N LYS A 119 -14.43 -8.00 -19.77
CA LYS A 119 -14.47 -8.27 -21.22
C LYS A 119 -15.84 -8.74 -21.72
N TYR A 120 -16.53 -9.59 -20.95
CA TYR A 120 -17.72 -10.29 -21.45
C TYR A 120 -19.04 -9.76 -20.88
N PHE A 121 -19.03 -9.06 -19.75
CA PHE A 121 -20.24 -8.52 -19.13
C PHE A 121 -20.33 -6.99 -19.25
N CYS A 122 -19.24 -6.31 -19.60
CA CYS A 122 -19.25 -4.88 -19.84
C CYS A 122 -19.33 -4.59 -21.34
N ASN A 123 -20.18 -3.66 -21.74
CA ASN A 123 -20.33 -3.22 -23.13
C ASN A 123 -19.76 -1.81 -23.36
N THR A 124 -19.32 -1.14 -22.31
CA THR A 124 -18.64 0.15 -22.38
C THR A 124 -17.60 0.25 -21.25
N ASN A 125 -16.65 1.16 -21.40
CA ASN A 125 -15.71 1.57 -20.36
C ASN A 125 -16.17 2.91 -19.74
N LEU A 126 -15.48 3.36 -18.69
CA LEU A 126 -15.83 4.60 -17.98
C LEU A 126 -15.57 5.85 -18.85
N GLU A 127 -14.64 5.78 -19.82
CA GLU A 127 -14.41 6.86 -20.77
C GLU A 127 -15.65 7.13 -21.63
N GLY A 128 -16.36 6.07 -22.03
CA GLY A 128 -17.63 6.19 -22.76
C GLY A 128 -18.70 6.98 -22.02
N LEU A 129 -18.64 7.05 -20.69
CA LEU A 129 -19.58 7.82 -19.87
C LEU A 129 -19.32 9.34 -19.90
N LYS A 130 -18.16 9.79 -20.39
CA LYS A 130 -17.86 11.22 -20.56
C LYS A 130 -18.70 11.86 -21.67
N ASN A 131 -19.19 11.06 -22.63
CA ASN A 131 -20.03 11.51 -23.75
C ASN A 131 -21.45 10.92 -23.65
N LEU A 132 -22.19 11.30 -22.61
CA LEU A 132 -23.53 10.78 -22.34
C LEU A 132 -24.53 10.98 -23.48
N GLU A 133 -24.37 12.04 -24.29
CA GLU A 133 -25.23 12.30 -25.46
C GLU A 133 -25.23 11.14 -26.47
N GLN A 134 -24.08 10.48 -26.66
CA GLN A 134 -23.93 9.34 -27.56
C GLN A 134 -24.47 8.03 -26.97
N GLN A 135 -24.80 8.03 -25.70
CA GLN A 135 -25.26 6.86 -24.96
C GLN A 135 -26.77 6.88 -24.69
N VAL A 136 -27.46 7.95 -25.07
CA VAL A 136 -28.91 8.06 -24.88
C VAL A 136 -29.64 6.89 -25.53
N GLY A 137 -30.54 6.25 -24.77
CA GLY A 137 -31.33 5.09 -25.21
C GLY A 137 -30.61 3.76 -25.23
N LYS A 138 -29.35 3.70 -24.76
CA LYS A 138 -28.59 2.43 -24.65
C LYS A 138 -28.60 1.91 -23.22
N ASN A 139 -28.67 0.60 -23.07
CA ASN A 139 -28.38 -0.06 -21.80
C ASN A 139 -26.87 -0.22 -21.69
N LEU A 140 -26.28 0.45 -20.71
CA LEU A 140 -24.85 0.41 -20.46
C LEU A 140 -24.54 -0.55 -19.32
N SER A 141 -23.53 -1.41 -19.54
CA SER A 141 -22.93 -2.28 -18.55
C SER A 141 -21.44 -1.96 -18.48
N PHE A 142 -20.98 -1.57 -17.32
CA PHE A 142 -19.58 -1.23 -17.08
C PHE A 142 -19.16 -1.72 -15.69
N GLY A 143 -17.87 -1.90 -15.50
CA GLY A 143 -17.29 -2.36 -14.25
C GLY A 143 -16.17 -1.43 -13.78
N GLY A 144 -15.85 -1.54 -12.51
CA GLY A 144 -14.77 -0.79 -11.89
C GLY A 144 -14.71 -1.01 -10.38
N ILE A 145 -13.74 -0.38 -9.75
CA ILE A 145 -13.54 -0.43 -8.31
C ILE A 145 -14.17 0.79 -7.69
N VAL A 146 -15.02 0.58 -6.69
CA VAL A 146 -15.65 1.66 -5.93
C VAL A 146 -14.63 2.24 -4.94
N THR A 147 -14.38 3.54 -5.08
CA THR A 147 -13.49 4.31 -4.19
C THR A 147 -14.16 5.60 -3.73
N ASN A 148 -13.58 6.24 -2.70
CA ASN A 148 -14.03 7.57 -2.22
C ASN A 148 -15.51 7.66 -1.87
N VAL A 149 -16.08 6.61 -1.28
CA VAL A 149 -17.49 6.60 -0.87
C VAL A 149 -17.75 7.63 0.21
N GLN A 150 -18.74 8.51 -0.03
CA GLN A 150 -19.18 9.52 0.91
C GLN A 150 -20.71 9.51 1.02
N HIS A 151 -21.21 9.29 2.22
CA HIS A 151 -22.62 9.43 2.56
C HIS A 151 -22.89 10.85 3.07
N ARG A 152 -23.97 11.48 2.61
CA ARG A 152 -24.34 12.85 2.96
C ARG A 152 -25.84 12.96 3.14
N THR A 153 -26.25 13.99 3.89
CA THR A 153 -27.67 14.37 4.03
C THR A 153 -27.90 15.72 3.37
N ALA A 154 -28.88 15.79 2.50
CA ALA A 154 -29.28 17.03 1.86
C ALA A 154 -30.06 17.94 2.85
N LYS A 155 -30.24 19.23 2.52
CA LYS A 155 -30.94 20.19 3.37
C LYS A 155 -32.40 19.80 3.67
N ASN A 156 -33.01 19.00 2.81
CA ASN A 156 -34.38 18.47 2.98
C ASN A 156 -34.42 17.17 3.82
N GLY A 157 -33.34 16.77 4.45
CA GLY A 157 -33.26 15.58 5.28
C GLY A 157 -33.05 14.25 4.52
N LYS A 158 -33.08 14.25 3.17
CA LYS A 158 -32.89 13.05 2.37
C LYS A 158 -31.40 12.67 2.29
N GLY A 159 -31.10 11.36 2.42
CA GLY A 159 -29.78 10.82 2.23
C GLY A 159 -29.39 10.76 0.75
N TRP A 160 -28.10 10.92 0.48
CA TRP A 160 -27.49 10.67 -0.82
C TRP A 160 -26.04 10.24 -0.66
N ALA A 161 -25.51 9.60 -1.66
CA ALA A 161 -24.12 9.20 -1.65
C ALA A 161 -23.43 9.60 -2.95
N LYS A 162 -22.13 9.80 -2.84
CA LYS A 162 -21.24 9.87 -4.00
C LYS A 162 -20.08 8.89 -3.82
N PHE A 163 -19.62 8.37 -4.92
CA PHE A 163 -18.45 7.50 -4.98
C PHE A 163 -17.76 7.65 -6.34
N ASN A 164 -16.49 7.30 -6.40
CA ASN A 164 -15.80 7.16 -7.65
C ASN A 164 -15.80 5.69 -8.05
N LEU A 165 -16.05 5.43 -9.32
CA LEU A 165 -15.76 4.14 -9.95
C LEU A 165 -14.48 4.28 -10.76
N GLU A 166 -13.46 3.50 -10.42
CA GLU A 166 -12.15 3.52 -11.07
C GLU A 166 -12.02 2.33 -12.02
N GLY A 167 -11.72 2.60 -13.29
CA GLY A 167 -11.31 1.63 -14.29
C GLY A 167 -9.79 1.43 -14.28
N TYR A 168 -9.23 0.97 -15.39
CA TYR A 168 -7.79 0.82 -15.53
C TYR A 168 -7.05 2.17 -15.58
N ASP A 169 -7.53 3.09 -16.39
CA ASP A 169 -6.88 4.38 -16.64
C ASP A 169 -7.79 5.57 -16.34
N GLU A 170 -9.07 5.32 -16.13
CA GLU A 170 -10.09 6.35 -15.97
C GLU A 170 -10.90 6.17 -14.68
N SER A 171 -11.48 7.27 -14.22
CA SER A 171 -12.45 7.25 -13.12
C SER A 171 -13.66 8.12 -13.44
N TYR A 172 -14.80 7.78 -12.85
CA TYR A 172 -16.05 8.53 -12.98
C TYR A 172 -16.73 8.67 -11.63
N GLU A 173 -17.16 9.91 -11.27
CA GLU A 173 -17.91 10.17 -10.03
C GLU A 173 -19.40 9.91 -10.24
N PHE A 174 -19.94 8.97 -9.49
CA PHE A 174 -21.36 8.69 -9.43
C PHE A 174 -21.98 9.37 -8.21
N ARG A 175 -23.25 9.79 -8.37
CA ARG A 175 -24.08 10.31 -7.30
C ARG A 175 -25.40 9.58 -7.30
N ILE A 176 -25.77 9.03 -6.15
CA ILE A 176 -27.00 8.27 -5.95
C ILE A 176 -27.89 9.06 -4.99
N PHE A 177 -29.12 9.27 -5.38
CA PHE A 177 -30.09 10.08 -4.64
C PHE A 177 -31.36 9.29 -4.34
N ASP A 178 -32.09 9.73 -3.32
CA ASP A 178 -33.46 9.29 -2.99
C ASP A 178 -33.63 7.76 -2.88
N GLU A 179 -34.57 7.19 -3.63
CA GLU A 179 -34.93 5.77 -3.55
C GLU A 179 -33.78 4.83 -3.99
N GLU A 180 -32.91 5.27 -4.88
CA GLU A 180 -31.74 4.51 -5.34
C GLU A 180 -30.66 4.41 -4.25
N TYR A 181 -30.59 5.41 -3.37
CA TYR A 181 -29.67 5.40 -2.23
C TYR A 181 -30.11 4.43 -1.12
N LEU A 182 -31.42 4.14 -1.02
CA LEU A 182 -31.98 3.29 0.04
C LEU A 182 -32.03 1.79 -0.33
N LYS A 183 -31.72 1.44 -1.57
CA LYS A 183 -31.63 0.06 -2.06
C LYS A 183 -30.23 -0.50 -1.83
#